data_85c4e2c2278e0fd19276bd945e9a6649
#
_entry.id   85c4e2c2278e0fd19276bd945e9a6649
#
_cell.length_a   1.000
_cell.length_b   1.000
_cell.length_c   1.000
_cell.angle_alpha   90.00
_cell.angle_beta   90.00
_cell.angle_gamma   90.00
#
_symmetry.space_group_name_H-M   'P 1'
#
loop_
_entity.id
_entity.type
_entity.pdbx_description
1 polymer ?
#
loop_
_entity_poly.entity_id
_entity_poly.type
_entity_poly.pdbx_seq_one_letter_code
_entity_poly.pdbx_strand_id
1 'polypeptide(L)'
;AWVSDGEVTPYVTGVNVHTGEPMICLTGVIEQHITSDIIFALWQYYAATDDQDFMDRYGYEMTIETARFWNSRLEWIEENNRYEIRDVIGPDEYKEHVDNNAYRIIWHMKI
;
A
#
# COMPACT_ATOMS: atom_id res chain seq x y z
N ALA A 1 -3.50 8.11 3.32
CA ALA A 1 -3.81 8.54 1.97
C ALA A 1 -4.83 9.68 2.01
N TRP A 2 -4.55 10.74 1.30
CA TRP A 2 -5.48 11.86 1.16
C TRP A 2 -6.40 11.53 -0.01
N VAL A 3 -7.66 11.28 0.27
CA VAL A 3 -8.68 11.09 -0.75
C VAL A 3 -9.56 12.32 -0.74
N SER A 4 -9.47 13.13 -1.78
CA SER A 4 -10.47 14.13 -2.08
C SER A 4 -11.20 13.70 -3.35
N ASP A 5 -12.50 13.63 -3.32
CA ASP A 5 -13.36 13.38 -4.48
C ASP A 5 -13.14 12.03 -5.20
N GLY A 6 -12.47 11.08 -4.56
CA GLY A 6 -12.11 9.80 -5.17
C GLY A 6 -10.89 9.85 -6.10
N GLU A 7 -10.31 11.02 -6.29
CA GLU A 7 -9.05 11.17 -7.02
C GLU A 7 -7.88 11.31 -6.04
N VAL A 8 -6.82 10.55 -6.29
CA VAL A 8 -5.57 10.67 -5.55
C VAL A 8 -4.59 11.45 -6.42
N THR A 9 -4.28 12.67 -6.01
CA THR A 9 -3.40 13.56 -6.77
C THR A 9 -2.15 13.91 -5.96
N PRO A 10 -0.98 14.04 -6.61
CA PRO A 10 0.18 14.63 -5.99
C PRO A 10 -0.13 16.06 -5.54
N TYR A 11 0.39 16.45 -4.39
CA TYR A 11 0.24 17.84 -3.93
C TYR A 11 1.58 18.46 -3.56
N VAL A 12 1.66 19.78 -3.72
CA VAL A 12 2.87 20.55 -3.41
C VAL A 12 2.89 20.83 -1.91
N THR A 13 3.94 20.36 -1.23
CA THR A 13 4.16 20.56 0.21
C THR A 13 4.97 21.82 0.54
N GLY A 14 5.68 22.35 -0.44
CA GLY A 14 6.54 23.50 -0.28
C GLY A 14 7.45 23.73 -1.48
N VAL A 15 8.50 24.49 -1.28
CA VAL A 15 9.53 24.76 -2.27
C VAL A 15 10.88 24.36 -1.70
N ASN A 16 11.67 23.62 -2.47
CA ASN A 16 13.03 23.28 -2.12
C ASN A 16 13.87 24.57 -2.05
N VAL A 17 14.39 24.88 -0.88
CA VAL A 17 15.12 26.14 -0.64
C VAL A 17 16.42 26.26 -1.40
N HIS A 18 16.96 25.16 -1.90
CA HIS A 18 18.22 25.13 -2.64
C HIS A 18 18.02 25.19 -4.15
N THR A 19 16.95 24.58 -4.66
CA THR A 19 16.71 24.50 -6.12
C THR A 19 15.60 25.44 -6.59
N GLY A 20 14.73 25.90 -5.70
CA GLY A 20 13.56 26.71 -6.07
C GLY A 20 12.41 25.89 -6.67
N GLU A 21 12.57 24.56 -6.80
CA GLU A 21 11.56 23.68 -7.39
C GLU A 21 10.48 23.30 -6.37
N PRO A 22 9.24 23.07 -6.82
CA PRO A 22 8.17 22.60 -5.96
C PRO A 22 8.48 21.20 -5.41
N MET A 23 8.26 21.03 -4.12
CA MET A 23 8.33 19.72 -3.46
C MET A 23 6.97 19.03 -3.59
N ILE A 24 6.92 17.94 -4.32
CA ILE A 24 5.70 17.17 -4.58
C ILE A 24 5.65 15.99 -3.62
N CYS A 25 4.52 15.80 -2.94
CA CYS A 25 4.27 14.63 -2.11
C CYS A 25 3.57 13.55 -2.94
N LEU A 26 4.19 12.39 -3.05
CA LEU A 26 3.67 11.23 -3.79
C LEU A 26 3.04 10.17 -2.89
N THR A 27 3.04 10.33 -1.58
CA THR A 27 2.52 9.32 -0.64
C THR A 27 1.05 9.00 -0.91
N GLY A 28 0.23 9.99 -1.23
CA GLY A 28 -1.16 9.77 -1.60
C GLY A 28 -1.37 8.97 -2.89
N VAL A 29 -0.35 8.91 -3.75
CA VAL A 29 -0.45 8.29 -5.10
C VAL A 29 0.12 6.89 -5.11
N ILE A 30 1.35 6.70 -4.61
CA ILE A 30 2.10 5.45 -4.75
C ILE A 30 2.47 4.76 -3.44
N GLU A 31 2.11 5.32 -2.29
CA GLU A 31 2.23 4.66 -0.99
C GLU A 31 1.01 3.76 -0.73
N GLN A 32 1.15 2.48 -1.03
CA GLN A 32 0.05 1.54 -1.04
C GLN A 32 0.10 0.52 0.10
N HIS A 33 1.18 0.45 0.86
CA HIS A 33 1.37 -0.55 1.93
C HIS A 33 0.32 -0.45 3.03
N ILE A 34 -0.25 0.72 3.26
CA ILE A 34 -1.30 1.00 4.26
C ILE A 34 -2.48 0.03 4.09
N THR A 35 -2.80 -0.38 2.87
CA THR A 35 -3.84 -1.36 2.59
C THR A 35 -3.57 -2.70 3.29
N SER A 36 -2.31 -3.16 3.32
CA SER A 36 -1.90 -4.37 4.04
C SER A 36 -1.85 -4.17 5.56
N ASP A 37 -1.47 -2.98 6.01
CA ASP A 37 -1.39 -2.66 7.45
C ASP A 37 -2.77 -2.75 8.12
N ILE A 38 -3.83 -2.38 7.40
CA ILE A 38 -5.21 -2.56 7.86
C ILE A 38 -5.56 -4.03 8.07
N ILE A 39 -5.18 -4.90 7.13
CA ILE A 39 -5.44 -6.35 7.25
C ILE A 39 -4.62 -6.98 8.38
N PHE A 40 -3.40 -6.49 8.59
CA PHE A 40 -2.61 -6.92 9.75
C PHE A 40 -3.28 -6.56 11.08
N ALA A 41 -3.78 -5.33 11.21
CA ALA A 41 -4.51 -4.90 12.40
C ALA A 41 -5.79 -5.72 12.59
N LEU A 42 -6.52 -6.00 11.51
CA LEU A 42 -7.70 -6.87 11.50
C LEU A 42 -7.36 -8.28 12.02
N TRP A 43 -6.28 -8.86 11.52
CA TRP A 43 -5.82 -10.18 11.95
C TRP A 43 -5.46 -10.21 13.44
N GLN A 44 -4.75 -9.19 13.92
CA GLN A 44 -4.41 -9.07 15.35
C GLN A 44 -5.66 -8.92 16.22
N TYR A 45 -6.63 -8.13 15.78
CA TYR A 45 -7.91 -7.99 16.47
C TYR A 45 -8.61 -9.34 16.57
N TYR A 46 -8.77 -10.05 15.47
CA TYR A 46 -9.42 -11.36 15.45
C TYR A 46 -8.69 -12.38 16.33
N ALA A 47 -7.36 -12.45 16.24
CA ALA A 47 -6.55 -13.35 17.07
C ALA A 47 -6.67 -13.07 18.57
N ALA A 48 -6.94 -11.83 18.96
CA ALA A 48 -7.10 -11.45 20.35
C ALA A 48 -8.53 -11.62 20.89
N THR A 49 -9.54 -11.55 20.03
CA THR A 49 -10.96 -11.48 20.44
C THR A 49 -11.79 -12.68 20.05
N ASP A 50 -11.36 -13.42 19.01
CA ASP A 50 -12.14 -14.48 18.34
C ASP A 50 -13.54 -14.00 17.90
N ASP A 51 -13.65 -12.72 17.52
CA ASP A 51 -14.88 -12.07 17.12
C ASP A 51 -15.32 -12.51 15.72
N GLN A 52 -15.96 -13.66 15.64
CA GLN A 52 -16.43 -14.23 14.38
C GLN A 52 -17.55 -13.38 13.75
N ASP A 53 -18.39 -12.72 14.56
CA ASP A 53 -19.46 -11.87 14.03
C ASP A 53 -18.89 -10.65 13.27
N PHE A 54 -17.84 -10.05 13.78
CA PHE A 54 -17.13 -8.98 13.07
C PHE A 54 -16.45 -9.49 11.78
N MET A 55 -15.83 -10.66 11.83
CA MET A 55 -15.20 -11.26 10.64
C MET A 55 -16.24 -11.57 9.56
N ASP A 56 -17.37 -12.12 9.91
CA ASP A 56 -18.45 -12.46 8.96
C ASP A 56 -19.06 -11.21 8.31
N ARG A 57 -19.17 -10.12 9.07
CA ARG A 57 -19.79 -8.88 8.57
C ARG A 57 -18.82 -8.02 7.73
N TYR A 58 -17.56 -7.99 8.09
CA TYR A 58 -16.61 -7.03 7.54
C TYR A 58 -15.24 -7.64 7.20
N GLY A 59 -14.70 -8.48 8.08
CA GLY A 59 -13.33 -8.93 8.03
C GLY A 59 -13.00 -9.70 6.76
N TYR A 60 -13.85 -10.65 6.36
CA TYR A 60 -13.61 -11.44 5.14
C TYR A 60 -13.71 -10.61 3.88
N GLU A 61 -14.68 -9.70 3.79
CA GLU A 61 -14.80 -8.80 2.64
C GLU A 61 -13.57 -7.91 2.51
N MET A 62 -13.13 -7.28 3.61
CA MET A 62 -11.92 -6.45 3.63
C MET A 62 -10.69 -7.23 3.17
N THR A 63 -10.54 -8.47 3.63
CA THR A 63 -9.40 -9.33 3.27
C THR A 63 -9.44 -9.68 1.77
N ILE A 64 -10.60 -10.06 1.24
CA ILE A 64 -10.77 -10.42 -0.17
C ILE A 64 -10.50 -9.20 -1.07
N GLU A 65 -11.04 -8.03 -0.74
CA GLU A 65 -10.83 -6.82 -1.54
C GLU A 65 -9.37 -6.37 -1.51
N THR A 66 -8.71 -6.50 -0.36
CA THR A 66 -7.27 -6.25 -0.25
C THR A 66 -6.46 -7.22 -1.12
N ALA A 67 -6.80 -8.50 -1.12
CA ALA A 67 -6.14 -9.49 -1.98
C ALA A 67 -6.38 -9.18 -3.48
N ARG A 68 -7.58 -8.76 -3.87
CA ARG A 68 -7.89 -8.33 -5.24
C ARG A 68 -7.09 -7.09 -5.63
N PHE A 69 -7.00 -6.11 -4.75
CA PHE A 69 -6.17 -4.93 -4.98
C PHE A 69 -4.72 -5.32 -5.24
N TRP A 70 -4.12 -6.15 -4.41
CA TRP A 70 -2.74 -6.56 -4.61
C TRP A 70 -2.53 -7.40 -5.87
N ASN A 71 -3.46 -8.27 -6.20
CA ASN A 71 -3.41 -9.02 -7.46
C ASN A 71 -3.41 -8.08 -8.67
N SER A 72 -4.16 -6.98 -8.61
CA SER A 72 -4.18 -5.97 -9.68
C SER A 72 -2.89 -5.15 -9.79
N ARG A 73 -2.04 -5.16 -8.75
CA ARG A 73 -0.76 -4.45 -8.72
C ARG A 73 0.43 -5.30 -9.13
N LEU A 74 0.22 -6.60 -9.37
CA LEU A 74 1.25 -7.51 -9.84
C LEU A 74 1.49 -7.31 -11.34
N GLU A 75 2.74 -7.07 -11.70
CA GLU A 75 3.21 -6.96 -13.07
C GLU A 75 4.11 -8.15 -13.39
N TRP A 76 3.79 -8.88 -14.46
CA TRP A 76 4.67 -9.96 -14.93
C TRP A 76 5.86 -9.38 -15.68
N ILE A 77 7.07 -9.67 -15.21
CA ILE A 77 8.31 -9.22 -15.83
C ILE A 77 9.00 -10.41 -16.50
N GLU A 78 8.92 -10.43 -17.82
CA GLU A 78 9.42 -11.53 -18.66
C GLU A 78 10.92 -11.78 -18.44
N GLU A 79 11.71 -10.70 -18.37
CA GLU A 79 13.17 -10.76 -18.21
C GLU A 79 13.57 -11.43 -16.90
N ASN A 80 12.77 -11.27 -15.86
CA ASN A 80 13.02 -11.81 -14.52
C ASN A 80 12.24 -13.11 -14.25
N ASN A 81 11.34 -13.49 -15.17
CA ASN A 81 10.44 -14.64 -15.06
C ASN A 81 9.72 -14.68 -13.70
N ARG A 82 9.19 -13.53 -13.28
CA ARG A 82 8.46 -13.41 -12.01
C ARG A 82 7.50 -12.22 -12.03
N TYR A 83 6.56 -12.22 -11.08
CA TYR A 83 5.74 -11.05 -10.77
C TYR A 83 6.52 -10.05 -9.91
N GLU A 84 6.30 -8.78 -10.17
CA GLU A 84 6.86 -7.66 -9.42
C GLU A 84 5.79 -6.64 -9.07
N ILE A 85 6.02 -5.89 -7.98
CA ILE A 85 5.27 -4.69 -7.64
C ILE A 85 6.23 -3.52 -7.78
N ARG A 86 5.93 -2.64 -8.71
CA ARG A 86 6.84 -1.57 -9.12
C ARG A 86 6.28 -0.20 -8.77
N ASP A 87 7.18 0.77 -8.77
CA ASP A 87 6.87 2.19 -8.66
C ASP A 87 6.04 2.53 -7.41
N VAL A 88 6.61 2.27 -6.23
CA VAL A 88 5.93 2.46 -4.97
C VAL A 88 6.79 3.21 -3.96
N ILE A 89 6.13 3.81 -2.96
CA ILE A 89 6.75 4.28 -1.72
C ILE A 89 6.50 3.23 -0.63
N GLY A 90 7.55 2.86 0.08
CA GLY A 90 7.46 2.03 1.28
C GLY A 90 7.28 2.88 2.55
N PRO A 91 7.40 2.28 3.76
CA PRO A 91 7.34 3.02 5.02
C PRO A 91 8.45 4.07 5.19
N ASP A 92 9.54 3.94 4.45
CA ASP A 92 10.54 5.01 4.32
C ASP A 92 10.11 5.94 3.18
N GLU A 93 9.34 6.96 3.51
CA GLU A 93 8.77 7.91 2.56
C GLU A 93 9.81 8.74 1.81
N TYR A 94 11.06 8.77 2.27
CA TYR A 94 12.16 9.44 1.57
C TYR A 94 12.67 8.67 0.35
N LYS A 95 12.22 7.41 0.20
CA LYS A 95 12.55 6.56 -0.95
C LYS A 95 11.33 6.36 -1.82
N GLU A 96 11.19 7.25 -2.77
CA GLU A 96 10.17 7.20 -3.80
C GLU A 96 10.58 6.26 -4.95
N HIS A 97 9.61 5.78 -5.70
CA HIS A 97 9.81 4.97 -6.92
C HIS A 97 10.63 3.69 -6.70
N VAL A 98 10.31 2.93 -5.64
CA VAL A 98 11.00 1.69 -5.29
C VAL A 98 10.27 0.49 -5.89
N ASP A 99 11.03 -0.43 -6.49
CA ASP A 99 10.52 -1.71 -6.97
C ASP A 99 10.71 -2.80 -5.91
N ASN A 100 9.74 -3.70 -5.78
CA ASN A 100 9.80 -4.87 -4.91
C ASN A 100 10.23 -4.55 -3.47
N ASN A 101 9.67 -3.52 -2.87
CA ASN A 101 9.98 -3.14 -1.50
C ASN A 101 9.76 -4.32 -0.54
N ALA A 102 10.80 -4.71 0.22
CA ALA A 102 10.81 -5.91 1.07
C ALA A 102 9.71 -5.89 2.15
N TYR A 103 9.36 -4.73 2.68
CA TYR A 103 8.27 -4.58 3.64
C TYR A 103 6.94 -5.10 3.08
N ARG A 104 6.67 -4.88 1.79
CA ARG A 104 5.50 -5.38 1.11
C ARG A 104 5.53 -6.88 0.87
N ILE A 105 6.68 -7.41 0.43
CA ILE A 105 6.84 -8.83 0.09
C ILE A 105 6.59 -9.71 1.32
N ILE A 106 7.09 -9.31 2.48
CA ILE A 106 6.93 -10.06 3.74
C ILE A 106 5.46 -10.18 4.16
N TRP A 107 4.65 -9.15 3.92
CA TRP A 107 3.22 -9.17 4.26
C TRP A 107 2.39 -10.03 3.30
N HIS A 108 2.78 -10.13 2.03
CA HIS A 108 2.11 -10.99 1.04
C HIS A 108 2.25 -12.48 1.34
N MET A 109 3.33 -12.88 2.00
CA MET A 109 3.59 -14.29 2.31
C MET A 109 2.83 -14.80 3.55
N LYS A 110 2.08 -13.94 4.23
CA LYS A 110 1.35 -14.26 5.47
C LYS A 110 -0.17 -14.17 5.35
N ILE A 111 -0.69 -13.79 4.19
CA ILE A 111 -2.11 -13.81 3.83
C ILE A 111 -2.36 -15.03 2.95
#